data_901660b6ac879f91148e0cd368a517c4
#
_entry.id   901660b6ac879f91148e0cd368a517c4
#
_cell.length_a   1.000
_cell.length_b   1.000
_cell.length_c   1.000
_cell.angle_alpha   90.00
_cell.angle_beta   90.00
_cell.angle_gamma   90.00
#
_symmetry.space_group_name_H-M   'P 1'
#
loop_
_entity.id
_entity.type
_entity.pdbx_description
1 polymer ?
#
loop_
_entity_poly.entity_id
_entity_poly.type
_entity_poly.pdbx_seq_one_letter_code
_entity_poly.pdbx_strand_id
1 'polypeptide(L)'
;MREAIADGTVDMAVHSYKDLPTAPDERFVIAAIPVREDARDALVARDGMVLGELPTGSVIGTSSPRRTAQLRALGLGLEIRPLRG
;
A
#
# COMPACT_ATOMS: atom_id res chain seq x y z
N MET A 1 8.33 13.24 13.35
CA MET A 1 6.88 13.21 13.68
C MET A 1 6.64 12.95 15.17
N ARG A 2 7.26 11.94 15.77
CA ARG A 2 7.05 11.64 17.19
C ARG A 2 7.40 12.80 18.12
N GLU A 3 8.48 13.50 17.86
CA GLU A 3 8.89 14.63 18.70
C GLU A 3 7.89 15.78 18.65
N ALA A 4 7.27 16.01 17.49
CA ALA A 4 6.24 17.04 17.36
C ALA A 4 4.99 16.73 18.20
N ILE A 5 4.64 15.45 18.36
CA ILE A 5 3.55 15.04 19.25
C ILE A 5 3.98 15.21 20.70
N ALA A 6 5.18 14.77 21.05
CA ALA A 6 5.67 14.81 22.40
C ALA A 6 5.80 16.24 22.95
N ASP A 7 6.19 17.20 22.11
CA ASP A 7 6.36 18.59 22.51
C ASP A 7 5.08 19.44 22.43
N GLY A 8 3.98 18.83 21.95
CA GLY A 8 2.70 19.52 21.86
C GLY A 8 2.48 20.34 20.60
N THR A 9 3.43 20.32 19.65
CA THR A 9 3.26 21.01 18.37
C THR A 9 2.13 20.43 17.54
N VAL A 10 1.96 19.11 17.64
CA VAL A 10 0.93 18.32 16.94
C VAL A 10 0.20 17.47 17.98
N ASP A 11 -1.11 17.38 17.89
CA ASP A 11 -1.90 16.60 18.84
C ASP A 11 -1.93 15.11 18.54
N MET A 12 -1.92 14.74 17.25
CA MET A 12 -1.95 13.34 16.84
C MET A 12 -1.31 13.18 15.46
N ALA A 13 -0.93 11.95 15.16
CA ALA A 13 -0.45 11.55 13.85
C ALA A 13 -1.28 10.39 13.32
N VAL A 14 -1.54 10.39 12.01
CA VAL A 14 -2.25 9.32 11.32
C VAL A 14 -1.24 8.51 10.50
N HIS A 15 -1.18 7.22 10.76
CA HIS A 15 -0.23 6.31 10.12
C HIS A 15 -0.93 5.04 9.64
N SER A 16 -0.39 4.43 8.60
CA SER A 16 -0.65 3.01 8.36
C SER A 16 0.02 2.21 9.46
N TYR A 17 -0.63 1.16 9.93
CA TYR A 17 -0.10 0.37 11.06
C TYR A 17 1.31 -0.16 10.80
N LYS A 18 1.60 -0.54 9.54
CA LYS A 18 2.91 -1.03 9.14
C LYS A 18 4.05 -0.02 9.31
N ASP A 19 3.70 1.26 9.35
CA ASP A 19 4.68 2.34 9.46
C ASP A 19 4.94 2.74 10.92
N LEU A 20 4.25 2.13 11.86
CA LEU A 20 4.47 2.36 13.28
C LEU A 20 5.73 1.63 13.75
N PRO A 21 6.52 2.25 14.66
CA PRO A 21 7.65 1.55 15.27
C PRO A 21 7.20 0.29 16.00
N THR A 22 8.02 -0.76 15.94
CA THR A 22 7.74 -2.01 16.65
C THR A 22 8.04 -1.90 18.14
N ALA A 23 8.99 -1.05 18.52
CA ALA A 23 9.35 -0.83 19.93
C ALA A 23 8.29 0.06 20.59
N PRO A 24 7.82 -0.30 21.78
CA PRO A 24 6.86 0.54 22.50
C PRO A 24 7.49 1.85 22.93
N ASP A 25 6.70 2.92 22.92
CA ASP A 25 7.08 4.23 23.44
C ASP A 25 5.97 4.70 24.38
N GLU A 26 6.29 4.81 25.65
CA GLU A 26 5.30 5.13 26.69
C GLU A 26 4.69 6.52 26.56
N ARG A 27 5.30 7.40 25.76
CA ARG A 27 4.78 8.75 25.54
C ARG A 27 3.55 8.76 24.64
N PHE A 28 3.27 7.66 23.94
CA PHE A 28 2.23 7.60 22.92
C PHE A 28 1.31 6.42 23.11
N VAL A 29 0.10 6.57 22.60
CA VAL A 29 -0.89 5.50 22.58
C VAL A 29 -1.55 5.45 21.20
N ILE A 30 -1.97 4.27 20.78
CA ILE A 30 -2.84 4.13 19.62
C ILE A 30 -4.24 4.48 20.06
N ALA A 31 -4.69 5.68 19.72
CA ALA A 31 -5.95 6.23 20.22
C ALA A 31 -7.17 5.68 19.47
N ALA A 32 -7.02 5.33 18.20
CA ALA A 32 -8.11 4.82 17.38
C ALA A 32 -7.59 3.99 16.24
N ILE A 33 -8.35 2.96 15.86
CA ILE A 33 -8.13 2.16 14.67
C ILE A 33 -9.45 2.16 13.90
N PRO A 34 -9.53 2.88 12.77
CA PRO A 34 -10.74 2.89 11.95
C PRO A 34 -11.09 1.53 11.39
N VAL A 35 -12.33 1.37 10.96
CA VAL A 35 -12.76 0.16 10.27
C VAL A 35 -11.90 -0.04 9.03
N ARG A 36 -11.39 -1.26 8.86
CA ARG A 36 -10.51 -1.60 7.74
C ARG A 36 -11.31 -1.71 6.45
N GLU A 37 -10.79 -1.11 5.39
CA GLU A 37 -11.28 -1.34 4.05
C GLU A 37 -10.92 -2.75 3.56
N ASP A 38 -11.47 -3.13 2.40
CA ASP A 38 -11.17 -4.41 1.77
C ASP A 38 -9.66 -4.54 1.56
N ALA A 39 -9.09 -5.66 2.03
CA ALA A 39 -7.65 -5.88 1.99
C ALA A 39 -7.15 -6.42 0.64
N ARG A 40 -8.06 -6.76 -0.29
CA ARG A 40 -7.67 -7.28 -1.59
C ARG A 40 -7.00 -6.20 -2.43
N ASP A 41 -6.09 -6.63 -3.29
CA ASP A 41 -5.51 -5.74 -4.28
C ASP A 41 -6.55 -5.37 -5.34
N ALA A 42 -6.45 -4.17 -5.88
CA ALA A 42 -7.32 -3.69 -6.93
C ALA A 42 -6.52 -3.37 -8.18
N LEU A 43 -7.06 -3.74 -9.33
CA LEU A 43 -6.52 -3.33 -10.61
C LEU A 43 -7.26 -2.10 -11.09
N VAL A 44 -6.53 -1.02 -11.35
CA VAL A 44 -7.08 0.18 -11.97
C VAL A 44 -6.64 0.18 -13.44
N ALA A 45 -7.56 -0.08 -14.33
CA ALA A 45 -7.26 -0.24 -15.74
C ALA A 45 -8.16 0.62 -16.60
N ARG A 46 -7.65 0.95 -17.79
CA ARG A 46 -8.43 1.63 -18.83
C ARG A 46 -9.67 0.80 -19.14
N ASP A 47 -10.82 1.47 -19.33
CA ASP A 47 -12.08 0.85 -19.67
C ASP A 47 -12.57 -0.19 -18.66
N GLY A 48 -12.06 -0.13 -17.42
CA GLY A 48 -12.46 -1.06 -16.39
C GLY A 48 -12.11 -2.51 -16.65
N MET A 49 -11.09 -2.77 -17.48
CA MET A 49 -10.68 -4.14 -17.79
C MET A 49 -10.26 -4.90 -16.55
N VAL A 50 -10.66 -6.17 -16.48
CA VAL A 50 -10.16 -7.10 -15.47
C VAL A 50 -8.84 -7.73 -15.94
N LEU A 51 -8.13 -8.36 -15.02
CA LEU A 51 -6.78 -8.87 -15.28
C LEU A 51 -6.73 -9.82 -16.48
N GLY A 52 -7.71 -10.72 -16.60
CA GLY A 52 -7.76 -11.68 -17.70
C GLY A 52 -8.06 -11.08 -19.07
N GLU A 53 -8.51 -9.84 -19.12
CA GLU A 53 -8.80 -9.14 -20.37
C GLU A 53 -7.59 -8.38 -20.92
N LEU A 54 -6.52 -8.25 -20.16
CA LEU A 54 -5.35 -7.49 -20.58
C LEU A 54 -4.60 -8.23 -21.70
N PRO A 55 -4.30 -7.56 -22.83
CA PRO A 55 -3.51 -8.18 -23.88
C PRO A 55 -2.10 -8.54 -23.38
N THR A 56 -1.50 -9.56 -23.98
CA THR A 56 -0.10 -9.91 -23.74
C THR A 56 0.78 -8.70 -24.05
N GLY A 57 1.76 -8.44 -23.18
CA GLY A 57 2.63 -7.28 -23.31
C GLY A 57 2.09 -6.01 -22.67
N SER A 58 0.90 -6.07 -22.06
CA SER A 58 0.37 -4.91 -21.31
C SER A 58 1.31 -4.54 -20.19
N VAL A 59 1.41 -3.23 -19.91
CA VAL A 59 2.29 -2.69 -18.88
C VAL A 59 1.50 -2.43 -17.61
N ILE A 60 1.95 -3.00 -16.50
CA ILE A 60 1.36 -2.77 -15.18
C ILE A 60 2.36 -2.01 -14.32
N GLY A 61 1.87 -0.97 -13.66
CA GLY A 61 2.66 -0.18 -12.74
C GLY A 61 2.47 -0.64 -11.30
N THR A 62 3.55 -1.04 -10.66
CA THR A 62 3.58 -1.30 -9.21
C THR A 62 5.02 -1.28 -8.73
N SER A 63 5.24 -0.78 -7.53
CA SER A 63 6.56 -0.86 -6.87
C SER A 63 6.59 -1.89 -5.75
N SER A 64 5.52 -2.66 -5.59
CA SER A 64 5.45 -3.71 -4.58
C SER A 64 6.14 -4.99 -5.06
N PRO A 65 7.19 -5.46 -4.37
CA PRO A 65 7.82 -6.75 -4.72
C PRO A 65 6.83 -7.92 -4.62
N ARG A 66 5.93 -7.89 -3.64
CA ARG A 66 4.92 -8.92 -3.46
C ARG A 66 3.97 -8.99 -4.65
N ARG A 67 3.41 -7.84 -5.04
CA ARG A 67 2.49 -7.78 -6.18
C ARG A 67 3.19 -8.17 -7.47
N THR A 68 4.41 -7.73 -7.66
CA THR A 68 5.22 -8.09 -8.83
C THR A 68 5.39 -9.61 -8.92
N ALA A 69 5.74 -10.25 -7.82
CA ALA A 69 5.92 -11.71 -7.79
C ALA A 69 4.62 -12.45 -8.10
N GLN A 70 3.51 -12.00 -7.54
CA GLN A 70 2.21 -12.62 -7.78
C GLN A 70 1.75 -12.46 -9.23
N LEU A 71 1.93 -11.27 -9.81
CA LEU A 71 1.57 -11.03 -11.20
C LEU A 71 2.42 -11.88 -12.15
N ARG A 72 3.71 -12.00 -11.89
CA ARG A 72 4.59 -12.84 -12.71
C ARG A 72 4.21 -14.32 -12.63
N ALA A 73 3.79 -14.76 -11.46
CA ALA A 73 3.38 -16.16 -11.25
C ALA A 73 2.14 -16.53 -12.08
N LEU A 74 1.32 -15.56 -12.47
CA LEU A 74 0.15 -15.83 -13.30
C LEU A 74 0.48 -16.16 -14.76
N GLY A 75 1.69 -15.83 -15.23
CA GLY A 75 2.13 -16.17 -16.57
C GLY A 75 1.35 -15.50 -17.69
N LEU A 76 0.89 -14.27 -17.48
CA LEU A 76 0.03 -13.56 -18.44
C LEU A 76 0.83 -12.73 -19.47
N GLY A 77 2.15 -12.78 -19.43
CA GLY A 77 2.99 -12.03 -20.36
C GLY A 77 2.96 -10.52 -20.16
N LEU A 78 2.77 -10.08 -18.91
CA LEU A 78 2.69 -8.68 -18.56
C LEU A 78 4.08 -8.08 -18.35
N GLU A 79 4.24 -6.82 -18.72
CA GLU A 79 5.43 -6.04 -18.37
C GLU A 79 5.14 -5.25 -17.10
N ILE A 80 6.02 -5.35 -16.10
CA ILE A 80 5.82 -4.68 -14.82
C ILE A 80 6.86 -3.59 -14.66
N ARG A 81 6.39 -2.38 -14.40
CA ARG A 81 7.24 -1.20 -14.20
C ARG A 81 7.00 -0.59 -12.84
N PRO A 82 8.04 0.00 -12.23
CA PRO A 82 7.87 0.72 -10.98
C PRO A 82 6.87 1.87 -11.13
N LEU A 83 6.01 2.03 -10.13
CA LEU A 83 5.07 3.14 -10.05
C LEU A 83 5.13 3.69 -8.64
N ARG A 84 5.41 4.98 -8.53
CA ARG A 84 5.40 5.69 -7.25
C ARG A 84 4.28 6.71 -7.23
N GLY A 85 3.65 6.83 -6.07
CA GLY A 85 2.59 7.79 -5.93
C GLY A 85 2.08 7.89 -4.54
#